data_7c95112ded2e2ed5cc866bf77e6e17d5
#
_entry.id   7c95112ded2e2ed5cc866bf77e6e17d5
#
_cell.length_a   1.000
_cell.length_b   1.000
_cell.length_c   1.000
_cell.angle_alpha   90.00
_cell.angle_beta   90.00
_cell.angle_gamma   90.00
#
_symmetry.space_group_name_H-M   'P 1'
#
loop_
_entity.id
_entity.type
_entity.pdbx_description
1 polymer ?
#
loop_
_entity_poly.entity_id
_entity_poly.type
_entity_poly.pdbx_seq_one_letter_code
_entity_poly.pdbx_strand_id
1 'polypeptide(L)'
;MIIVHHLNNSRSQRILWLLEELGLDYEIKKYERDARTMLAPPALRAIHPLGKSPVITDGDTMVAESGAIIEYLVERYGNGKLVPAAGTPEKLRYTYFLHYAEGSAMTPLLMKLVFDTVERAPMPFFVKPIAKGIAQKVKSSYIMPQIVQHLTYLDAELAQRDWFAGDEFTGADIQVSFVLEAAAARGGLGAKYPKLGAFLQRIHARPAYQRALERGGKYELMK
;
A
#
# COMPACT_ATOMS: atom_id res chain seq x y z
N MET A 1 -2.41 -18.88 -16.03
CA MET A 1 -2.87 -18.94 -14.61
C MET A 1 -2.03 -17.93 -13.82
N ILE A 2 -2.69 -17.06 -13.09
CA ILE A 2 -2.02 -16.01 -12.32
C ILE A 2 -1.54 -16.56 -10.97
N ILE A 3 -0.26 -16.35 -10.65
CA ILE A 3 0.32 -16.69 -9.33
C ILE A 3 0.76 -15.39 -8.64
N VAL A 4 0.26 -15.15 -7.44
CA VAL A 4 0.68 -14.00 -6.61
C VAL A 4 1.77 -14.46 -5.65
N HIS A 5 2.96 -13.88 -5.76
CA HIS A 5 4.06 -14.08 -4.81
C HIS A 5 3.85 -13.19 -3.59
N HIS A 6 3.07 -13.70 -2.64
CA HIS A 6 2.57 -12.98 -1.47
C HIS A 6 3.55 -13.06 -0.29
N LEU A 7 4.10 -11.92 0.10
CA LEU A 7 4.89 -11.77 1.32
C LEU A 7 4.01 -11.24 2.45
N ASN A 8 4.08 -11.84 3.63
CA ASN A 8 3.29 -11.41 4.79
C ASN A 8 3.49 -9.91 5.09
N ASN A 9 2.43 -9.23 5.55
CA ASN A 9 2.43 -7.80 5.90
C ASN A 9 3.05 -6.90 4.81
N SER A 10 2.64 -7.10 3.57
CA SER A 10 3.17 -6.37 2.43
C SER A 10 2.08 -5.85 1.49
N ARG A 11 2.52 -5.07 0.52
CA ARG A 11 1.67 -4.48 -0.53
C ARG A 11 0.96 -5.53 -1.40
N SER A 12 1.37 -6.80 -1.35
CA SER A 12 0.69 -7.86 -2.11
C SER A 12 -0.75 -8.09 -1.67
N GLN A 13 -1.13 -7.69 -0.46
CA GLN A 13 -2.52 -7.77 -0.01
C GLN A 13 -3.49 -7.03 -0.95
N ARG A 14 -3.13 -5.85 -1.43
CA ARG A 14 -3.97 -5.10 -2.37
C ARG A 14 -4.06 -5.74 -3.76
N ILE A 15 -3.07 -6.58 -4.14
CA ILE A 15 -3.14 -7.35 -5.39
C ILE A 15 -4.10 -8.53 -5.25
N LEU A 16 -4.10 -9.21 -4.12
CA LEU A 16 -5.13 -10.22 -3.82
C LEU A 16 -6.52 -9.60 -3.88
N TRP A 17 -6.70 -8.41 -3.28
CA TRP A 17 -7.97 -7.69 -3.34
C TRP A 17 -8.37 -7.32 -4.77
N LEU A 18 -7.44 -6.80 -5.59
CA LEU A 18 -7.72 -6.50 -6.99
C LEU A 18 -8.22 -7.74 -7.76
N LEU A 19 -7.57 -8.89 -7.57
CA LEU A 19 -7.97 -10.14 -8.22
C LEU A 19 -9.36 -10.59 -7.80
N GLU A 20 -9.71 -10.44 -6.52
CA GLU A 20 -11.06 -10.70 -6.01
C GLU A 20 -12.11 -9.71 -6.56
N GLU A 21 -11.78 -8.44 -6.77
CA GLU A 21 -12.68 -7.45 -7.41
C GLU A 21 -12.91 -7.76 -8.88
N LEU A 22 -11.90 -8.27 -9.58
CA LEU A 22 -12.00 -8.68 -10.96
C LEU A 22 -12.67 -10.07 -11.14
N GLY A 23 -12.83 -10.82 -10.05
CA GLY A 23 -13.38 -12.19 -10.08
C GLY A 23 -12.47 -13.18 -10.81
N LEU A 24 -11.16 -13.01 -10.74
CA LEU A 24 -10.18 -13.84 -11.41
C LEU A 24 -9.73 -15.01 -10.55
N ASP A 25 -9.49 -16.14 -11.19
CA ASP A 25 -8.83 -17.29 -10.56
C ASP A 25 -7.33 -17.04 -10.45
N TYR A 26 -6.77 -17.32 -9.27
CA TYR A 26 -5.34 -17.15 -8.99
C TYR A 26 -4.85 -18.08 -7.88
N GLU A 27 -3.56 -18.36 -7.90
CA GLU A 27 -2.84 -19.06 -6.83
C GLU A 27 -2.04 -18.09 -5.96
N ILE A 28 -1.86 -18.43 -4.69
CA ILE A 28 -1.02 -17.67 -3.75
C ILE A 28 0.19 -18.51 -3.37
N LYS A 29 1.38 -18.04 -3.74
CA LYS A 29 2.62 -18.55 -3.22
C LYS A 29 3.07 -17.68 -2.05
N LYS A 30 2.88 -18.19 -0.82
CA LYS A 30 3.18 -17.46 0.41
C LYS A 30 4.66 -17.47 0.74
N TYR A 31 5.15 -16.32 1.18
CA TYR A 31 6.50 -16.12 1.71
C TYR A 31 6.40 -15.42 3.06
N GLU A 32 7.32 -15.77 3.96
CA GLU A 32 7.42 -15.11 5.26
C GLU A 32 8.73 -14.33 5.35
N ARG A 33 8.68 -13.19 6.02
CA ARG A 33 9.88 -12.42 6.32
C ARG A 33 10.75 -13.17 7.33
N ASP A 34 12.05 -13.04 7.16
CA ASP A 34 12.98 -13.44 8.21
C ASP A 34 12.70 -12.63 9.48
N ALA A 35 12.44 -13.32 10.58
CA ALA A 35 11.99 -12.68 11.84
C ALA A 35 13.04 -11.72 12.44
N ARG A 36 14.34 -11.92 12.14
CA ARG A 36 15.43 -11.11 12.66
C ARG A 36 15.73 -9.90 11.79
N THR A 37 15.78 -10.11 10.47
CA THR A 37 16.19 -9.07 9.51
C THR A 37 15.01 -8.33 8.90
N MET A 38 13.80 -8.88 9.00
CA MET A 38 12.58 -8.41 8.35
C MET A 38 12.68 -8.37 6.81
N LEU A 39 13.69 -9.01 6.24
CA LEU A 39 13.89 -9.13 4.80
C LEU A 39 13.07 -10.29 4.22
N ALA A 40 12.81 -10.21 2.91
CA ALA A 40 12.21 -11.30 2.16
C ALA A 40 13.19 -12.48 2.04
N PRO A 41 12.68 -13.74 2.02
CA PRO A 41 13.51 -14.93 1.90
C PRO A 41 14.19 -15.03 0.52
N PRO A 42 15.30 -15.78 0.40
CA PRO A 42 16.02 -15.98 -0.87
C PRO A 42 15.12 -16.52 -1.99
N ALA A 43 14.13 -17.35 -1.65
CA ALA A 43 13.18 -17.90 -2.62
C ALA A 43 12.38 -16.81 -3.38
N LEU A 44 12.09 -15.66 -2.76
CA LEU A 44 11.45 -14.54 -3.46
C LEU A 44 12.44 -13.79 -4.38
N ARG A 45 13.72 -13.76 -4.03
CA ARG A 45 14.77 -13.20 -4.90
C ARG A 45 15.01 -14.04 -6.15
N ALA A 46 14.76 -15.34 -6.10
CA ALA A 46 14.82 -16.21 -7.26
C ALA A 46 13.68 -15.93 -8.27
N ILE A 47 12.57 -15.35 -7.81
CA ILE A 47 11.47 -14.91 -8.69
C ILE A 47 11.78 -13.53 -9.30
N HIS A 48 12.17 -12.57 -8.46
CA HIS A 48 12.53 -11.23 -8.92
C HIS A 48 13.77 -10.73 -8.16
N PRO A 49 14.81 -10.22 -8.86
CA PRO A 49 16.13 -9.94 -8.26
C PRO A 49 16.09 -8.96 -7.08
N LEU A 50 15.14 -8.05 -7.04
CA LEU A 50 14.96 -7.13 -5.90
C LEU A 50 14.43 -7.81 -4.64
N GLY A 51 13.84 -9.02 -4.74
CA GLY A 51 13.26 -9.73 -3.59
C GLY A 51 12.17 -8.92 -2.89
N LYS A 52 11.40 -8.15 -3.65
CA LYS A 52 10.28 -7.34 -3.14
C LYS A 52 8.95 -7.98 -3.50
N SER A 53 7.90 -7.60 -2.80
CA SER A 53 6.52 -8.02 -3.05
C SER A 53 5.62 -6.77 -3.07
N PRO A 54 4.62 -6.71 -3.99
CA PRO A 54 4.12 -7.79 -4.82
C PRO A 54 4.95 -8.10 -6.07
N VAL A 55 4.89 -9.36 -6.49
CA VAL A 55 5.24 -9.84 -7.82
C VAL A 55 4.15 -10.81 -8.22
N ILE A 56 3.75 -10.79 -9.48
CA ILE A 56 2.89 -11.82 -10.07
C ILE A 56 3.60 -12.52 -11.22
N THR A 57 3.22 -13.76 -11.48
CA THR A 57 3.51 -14.44 -12.73
C THR A 57 2.19 -14.85 -13.41
N ASP A 58 2.07 -14.61 -14.70
CA ASP A 58 0.91 -14.96 -15.52
C ASP A 58 1.40 -15.63 -16.79
N GLY A 59 1.40 -16.97 -16.80
CA GLY A 59 2.13 -17.75 -17.78
C GLY A 59 3.62 -17.39 -17.73
N ASP A 60 4.18 -16.97 -18.87
CA ASP A 60 5.59 -16.57 -19.00
C ASP A 60 5.82 -15.08 -18.65
N THR A 61 4.77 -14.33 -18.35
CA THR A 61 4.88 -12.92 -18.00
C THR A 61 5.09 -12.75 -16.50
N MET A 62 6.14 -12.05 -16.11
CA MET A 62 6.38 -11.64 -14.72
C MET A 62 6.21 -10.13 -14.60
N VAL A 63 5.40 -9.69 -13.65
CA VAL A 63 5.19 -8.26 -13.36
C VAL A 63 5.48 -7.98 -11.90
N ALA A 64 6.30 -6.97 -11.65
CA ALA A 64 6.58 -6.43 -10.33
C ALA A 64 6.10 -4.98 -10.25
N GLU A 65 6.10 -4.39 -9.05
CA GLU A 65 5.54 -3.08 -8.70
C GLU A 65 4.01 -3.06 -8.69
N SER A 66 3.45 -2.59 -7.58
CA SER A 66 1.99 -2.64 -7.39
C SER A 66 1.22 -1.86 -8.45
N GLY A 67 1.69 -0.66 -8.82
CA GLY A 67 1.05 0.15 -9.86
C GLY A 67 1.05 -0.56 -11.21
N ALA A 68 2.21 -1.10 -11.63
CA ALA A 68 2.32 -1.85 -12.88
C ALA A 68 1.48 -3.12 -12.89
N ILE A 69 1.39 -3.83 -11.76
CA ILE A 69 0.53 -5.01 -11.63
C ILE A 69 -0.94 -4.62 -11.73
N ILE A 70 -1.35 -3.51 -11.10
CA ILE A 70 -2.73 -3.01 -11.19
C ILE A 70 -3.08 -2.66 -12.64
N GLU A 71 -2.24 -1.89 -13.32
CA GLU A 71 -2.43 -1.54 -14.73
C GLU A 71 -2.51 -2.79 -15.61
N TYR A 72 -1.55 -3.70 -15.50
CA TYR A 72 -1.52 -4.95 -16.24
C TYR A 72 -2.81 -5.78 -16.09
N LEU A 73 -3.25 -6.00 -14.85
CA LEU A 73 -4.43 -6.83 -14.57
C LEU A 73 -5.72 -6.15 -15.04
N VAL A 74 -5.84 -4.84 -14.83
CA VAL A 74 -7.03 -4.08 -15.25
C VAL A 74 -7.12 -3.98 -16.77
N GLU A 75 -6.01 -3.72 -17.47
CA GLU A 75 -5.99 -3.66 -18.94
C GLU A 75 -6.27 -5.02 -19.57
N ARG A 76 -5.66 -6.08 -19.05
CA ARG A 76 -5.75 -7.42 -19.65
C ARG A 76 -7.06 -8.14 -19.32
N TYR A 77 -7.58 -7.96 -18.10
CA TYR A 77 -8.69 -8.76 -17.58
C TYR A 77 -9.87 -7.93 -17.10
N GLY A 78 -9.73 -6.63 -16.98
CA GLY A 78 -10.75 -5.76 -16.39
C GLY A 78 -11.97 -5.53 -17.28
N ASN A 79 -11.86 -5.71 -18.60
CA ASN A 79 -12.93 -5.42 -19.55
C ASN A 79 -13.57 -4.04 -19.33
N GLY A 80 -12.74 -3.02 -19.10
CA GLY A 80 -13.15 -1.65 -18.80
C GLY A 80 -13.54 -1.37 -17.34
N LYS A 81 -13.54 -2.37 -16.46
CA LYS A 81 -13.79 -2.17 -15.02
C LYS A 81 -12.54 -1.66 -14.32
N LEU A 82 -12.74 -0.93 -13.23
CA LEU A 82 -11.70 -0.41 -12.33
C LEU A 82 -10.72 0.58 -12.98
N VAL A 83 -11.03 1.09 -14.16
CA VAL A 83 -10.25 2.11 -14.85
C VAL A 83 -11.19 3.07 -15.58
N PRO A 84 -11.01 4.39 -15.44
CA PRO A 84 -11.79 5.35 -16.23
C PRO A 84 -11.46 5.30 -17.73
N ALA A 85 -12.40 5.76 -18.55
CA ALA A 85 -12.24 5.83 -20.00
C ALA A 85 -11.03 6.71 -20.41
N ALA A 86 -10.31 6.28 -21.44
CA ALA A 86 -9.16 7.02 -21.95
C ALA A 86 -9.56 8.44 -22.40
N GLY A 87 -8.68 9.42 -22.15
CA GLY A 87 -8.89 10.83 -22.52
C GLY A 87 -9.79 11.63 -21.57
N THR A 88 -10.31 11.01 -20.48
CA THR A 88 -11.11 11.71 -19.47
C THR A 88 -10.26 12.32 -18.35
N PRO A 89 -10.75 13.35 -17.64
CA PRO A 89 -10.11 13.89 -16.45
C PRO A 89 -9.93 12.82 -15.35
N GLU A 90 -10.88 11.90 -15.21
CA GLU A 90 -10.86 10.80 -14.26
C GLU A 90 -9.69 9.84 -14.57
N LYS A 91 -9.40 9.57 -15.87
CA LYS A 91 -8.24 8.75 -16.27
C LYS A 91 -6.93 9.42 -15.90
N LEU A 92 -6.82 10.74 -16.05
CA LEU A 92 -5.63 11.48 -15.61
C LEU A 92 -5.45 11.38 -14.10
N ARG A 93 -6.53 11.51 -13.33
CA ARG A 93 -6.52 11.35 -11.87
C ARG A 93 -6.16 9.92 -11.45
N TYR A 94 -6.72 8.91 -12.13
CA TYR A 94 -6.38 7.51 -11.92
C TYR A 94 -4.87 7.30 -12.04
N THR A 95 -4.27 7.74 -13.14
CA THR A 95 -2.83 7.65 -13.37
C THR A 95 -2.04 8.41 -12.30
N TYR A 96 -2.47 9.64 -11.96
CA TYR A 96 -1.86 10.44 -10.91
C TYR A 96 -1.81 9.67 -9.57
N PHE A 97 -2.93 9.10 -9.11
CA PHE A 97 -2.97 8.41 -7.83
C PHE A 97 -2.24 7.06 -7.83
N LEU A 98 -2.14 6.36 -8.97
CA LEU A 98 -1.28 5.19 -9.10
C LEU A 98 0.19 5.52 -8.79
N HIS A 99 0.69 6.66 -9.29
CA HIS A 99 2.07 7.10 -9.06
C HIS A 99 2.24 7.80 -7.72
N TYR A 100 1.30 8.66 -7.34
CA TYR A 100 1.35 9.45 -6.11
C TYR A 100 1.43 8.58 -4.85
N ALA A 101 0.70 7.48 -4.81
CA ALA A 101 0.65 6.61 -3.63
C ALA A 101 2.03 6.15 -3.18
N GLU A 102 2.85 5.64 -4.10
CA GLU A 102 4.19 5.12 -3.77
C GLU A 102 5.28 6.20 -3.91
N GLY A 103 5.21 7.04 -4.94
CA GLY A 103 6.23 8.04 -5.20
C GLY A 103 6.25 9.20 -4.20
N SER A 104 5.10 9.57 -3.67
CA SER A 104 4.96 10.73 -2.78
C SER A 104 4.47 10.36 -1.39
N ALA A 105 3.26 9.81 -1.28
CA ALA A 105 2.59 9.64 0.01
C ALA A 105 3.23 8.57 0.91
N MET A 106 3.73 7.47 0.33
CA MET A 106 4.38 6.39 1.09
C MET A 106 5.76 6.79 1.63
N THR A 107 6.48 7.65 0.94
CA THR A 107 7.87 8.02 1.28
C THR A 107 8.02 8.52 2.73
N PRO A 108 7.28 9.54 3.21
CA PRO A 108 7.42 10.00 4.59
C PRO A 108 6.93 8.96 5.63
N LEU A 109 5.98 8.09 5.29
CA LEU A 109 5.57 6.99 6.17
C LEU A 109 6.67 5.93 6.34
N LEU A 110 7.40 5.64 5.26
CA LEU A 110 8.56 4.75 5.31
C LEU A 110 9.70 5.38 6.12
N MET A 111 9.99 6.66 5.91
CA MET A 111 10.98 7.39 6.72
C MET A 111 10.61 7.35 8.21
N LYS A 112 9.33 7.57 8.54
CA LYS A 112 8.87 7.45 9.94
C LYS A 112 9.17 6.07 10.52
N LEU A 113 8.86 4.99 9.77
CA LEU A 113 9.14 3.62 10.21
C LEU A 113 10.63 3.41 10.48
N VAL A 114 11.51 3.91 9.61
CA VAL A 114 12.97 3.80 9.76
C VAL A 114 13.43 4.52 11.03
N PHE A 115 12.99 5.77 11.25
CA PHE A 115 13.38 6.54 12.45
C PHE A 115 12.75 6.00 13.73
N ASP A 116 11.55 5.45 13.70
CA ASP A 116 10.96 4.72 14.83
C ASP A 116 11.78 3.46 15.19
N THR A 117 12.33 2.79 14.18
CA THR A 117 13.22 1.63 14.37
C THR A 117 14.55 2.05 14.99
N VAL A 118 15.15 3.16 14.55
CA VAL A 118 16.37 3.72 15.13
C VAL A 118 16.18 4.05 16.62
N GLU A 119 15.06 4.65 17.00
CA GLU A 119 14.76 4.95 18.41
C GLU A 119 14.67 3.69 19.30
N ARG A 120 14.20 2.58 18.74
CA ARG A 120 13.99 1.32 19.46
C ARG A 120 15.17 0.36 19.37
N ALA A 121 16.15 0.65 18.51
CA ALA A 121 17.28 -0.24 18.29
C ALA A 121 18.06 -0.49 19.60
N PRO A 122 18.54 -1.72 19.84
CA PRO A 122 19.42 -2.00 20.95
C PRO A 122 20.74 -1.23 20.78
N MET A 123 21.10 -0.45 21.81
CA MET A 123 22.34 0.35 21.81
C MET A 123 22.80 0.62 23.24
N PRO A 124 24.09 0.97 23.47
CA PRO A 124 24.59 1.38 24.78
C PRO A 124 23.76 2.52 25.38
N PHE A 125 23.57 2.47 26.70
CA PHE A 125 22.66 3.39 27.41
C PHE A 125 23.02 4.87 27.21
N PHE A 126 24.31 5.22 27.10
CA PHE A 126 24.79 6.59 26.88
C PHE A 126 24.60 7.09 25.42
N VAL A 127 24.44 6.18 24.44
CA VAL A 127 24.17 6.53 23.03
C VAL A 127 22.67 6.74 22.80
N LYS A 128 21.82 6.03 23.55
CA LYS A 128 20.37 6.03 23.37
C LYS A 128 19.71 7.42 23.42
N PRO A 129 20.05 8.33 24.36
CA PRO A 129 19.47 9.68 24.37
C PRO A 129 19.81 10.48 23.10
N ILE A 130 21.05 10.35 22.60
CA ILE A 130 21.53 11.04 21.40
C ILE A 130 20.76 10.57 20.18
N ALA A 131 20.71 9.24 19.96
CA ALA A 131 19.98 8.65 18.84
C ALA A 131 18.49 9.01 18.85
N LYS A 132 17.85 8.98 20.04
CA LYS A 132 16.47 9.41 20.24
C LYS A 132 16.28 10.89 19.93
N GLY A 133 17.18 11.75 20.38
CA GLY A 133 17.13 13.20 20.10
C GLY A 133 17.22 13.50 18.61
N ILE A 134 18.13 12.85 17.89
CA ILE A 134 18.28 12.99 16.43
C ILE A 134 17.00 12.50 15.72
N ALA A 135 16.53 11.30 16.06
CA ALA A 135 15.34 10.72 15.44
C ALA A 135 14.09 11.59 15.65
N GLN A 136 13.89 12.10 16.88
CA GLN A 136 12.78 13.00 17.20
C GLN A 136 12.89 14.33 16.45
N LYS A 137 14.09 14.90 16.33
CA LYS A 137 14.31 16.13 15.56
C LYS A 137 13.92 15.95 14.10
N VAL A 138 14.39 14.90 13.45
CA VAL A 138 14.06 14.62 12.04
C VAL A 138 12.57 14.36 11.86
N LYS A 139 11.96 13.57 12.76
CA LYS A 139 10.52 13.32 12.71
C LYS A 139 9.71 14.62 12.86
N SER A 140 10.01 15.45 13.83
CA SER A 140 9.24 16.67 14.09
C SER A 140 9.46 17.77 13.05
N SER A 141 10.70 17.94 12.53
CA SER A 141 11.04 19.04 11.62
C SER A 141 10.74 18.73 10.15
N TYR A 142 10.71 17.46 9.74
CA TYR A 142 10.53 17.09 8.33
C TYR A 142 9.44 16.04 8.12
N ILE A 143 9.52 14.87 8.79
CA ILE A 143 8.67 13.73 8.46
C ILE A 143 7.20 13.99 8.79
N MET A 144 6.90 14.42 10.01
CA MET A 144 5.52 14.63 10.45
C MET A 144 4.81 15.76 9.68
N PRO A 145 5.46 16.92 9.39
CA PRO A 145 4.86 17.93 8.50
C PRO A 145 4.48 17.36 7.13
N GLN A 146 5.33 16.53 6.50
CA GLN A 146 5.03 15.89 5.22
C GLN A 146 3.83 14.92 5.33
N ILE A 147 3.80 14.07 6.36
CA ILE A 147 2.67 13.17 6.59
C ILE A 147 1.37 13.96 6.74
N VAL A 148 1.38 15.01 7.56
CA VAL A 148 0.20 15.89 7.77
C VAL A 148 -0.25 16.52 6.45
N GLN A 149 0.68 17.02 5.64
CA GLN A 149 0.39 17.62 4.34
C GLN A 149 -0.29 16.62 3.40
N HIS A 150 0.26 15.40 3.27
CA HIS A 150 -0.32 14.36 2.43
C HIS A 150 -1.69 13.90 2.91
N LEU A 151 -1.88 13.67 4.21
CA LEU A 151 -3.18 13.26 4.75
C LEU A 151 -4.24 14.36 4.60
N THR A 152 -3.87 15.63 4.82
CA THR A 152 -4.77 16.78 4.61
C THR A 152 -5.18 16.89 3.14
N TYR A 153 -4.24 16.72 2.21
CA TYR A 153 -4.52 16.71 0.79
C TYR A 153 -5.48 15.57 0.40
N LEU A 154 -5.19 14.34 0.83
CA LEU A 154 -6.04 13.17 0.52
C LEU A 154 -7.45 13.30 1.13
N ASP A 155 -7.57 13.83 2.34
CA ASP A 155 -8.88 14.07 2.98
C ASP A 155 -9.70 15.12 2.22
N ALA A 156 -9.05 16.18 1.75
CA ALA A 156 -9.69 17.22 0.92
C ALA A 156 -10.13 16.68 -0.45
N GLU A 157 -9.37 15.78 -1.07
CA GLU A 157 -9.75 15.12 -2.31
C GLU A 157 -11.05 14.31 -2.16
N LEU A 158 -11.15 13.52 -1.08
CA LEU A 158 -12.36 12.73 -0.77
C LEU A 158 -13.52 13.57 -0.17
N ALA A 159 -13.29 14.84 0.11
CA ALA A 159 -14.38 15.76 0.44
C ALA A 159 -15.16 16.21 -0.80
N GLN A 160 -14.56 16.13 -1.98
CA GLN A 160 -15.12 16.59 -3.25
C GLN A 160 -15.69 15.46 -4.11
N ARG A 161 -15.34 14.21 -3.83
CA ARG A 161 -15.74 13.04 -4.63
C ARG A 161 -15.70 11.75 -3.80
N ASP A 162 -16.39 10.73 -4.28
CA ASP A 162 -16.51 9.48 -3.54
C ASP A 162 -15.24 8.62 -3.56
N TRP A 163 -14.47 8.67 -4.66
CA TRP A 163 -13.26 7.89 -4.87
C TRP A 163 -12.13 8.76 -5.43
N PHE A 164 -10.89 8.33 -5.34
CA PHE A 164 -9.74 9.15 -5.73
C PHE A 164 -9.72 9.53 -7.20
N ALA A 165 -10.17 8.64 -8.10
CA ALA A 165 -10.23 8.97 -9.52
C ALA A 165 -11.49 9.76 -9.91
N GLY A 166 -12.59 9.66 -9.17
CA GLY A 166 -13.88 10.29 -9.47
C GLY A 166 -15.01 9.70 -8.63
N ASP A 167 -16.15 9.43 -9.27
CA ASP A 167 -17.35 8.92 -8.60
C ASP A 167 -17.42 7.39 -8.56
N GLU A 168 -16.53 6.70 -9.28
CA GLU A 168 -16.47 5.25 -9.32
C GLU A 168 -15.20 4.70 -8.69
N PHE A 169 -15.35 3.53 -8.05
CA PHE A 169 -14.22 2.78 -7.47
C PHE A 169 -13.30 2.25 -8.58
N THR A 170 -11.98 2.46 -8.42
CA THR A 170 -10.97 2.11 -9.40
C THR A 170 -9.72 1.46 -8.78
N GLY A 171 -8.79 1.01 -9.63
CA GLY A 171 -7.46 0.56 -9.20
C GLY A 171 -6.64 1.63 -8.47
N ALA A 172 -6.93 2.92 -8.65
CA ALA A 172 -6.30 4.00 -7.92
C ALA A 172 -6.64 3.94 -6.42
N ASP A 173 -7.88 3.60 -6.06
CA ASP A 173 -8.31 3.42 -4.68
C ASP A 173 -7.62 2.23 -4.02
N ILE A 174 -7.47 1.14 -4.78
CA ILE A 174 -6.71 -0.04 -4.36
C ILE A 174 -5.23 0.33 -4.12
N GLN A 175 -4.65 1.17 -4.98
CA GLN A 175 -3.26 1.60 -4.84
C GLN A 175 -3.06 2.49 -3.61
N VAL A 176 -3.96 3.45 -3.34
CA VAL A 176 -3.87 4.38 -2.22
C VAL A 176 -4.19 3.70 -0.89
N SER A 177 -5.00 2.63 -0.88
CA SER A 177 -5.44 1.95 0.36
C SER A 177 -4.29 1.60 1.30
N PHE A 178 -3.20 1.04 0.77
CA PHE A 178 -2.05 0.64 1.59
C PHE A 178 -1.37 1.82 2.30
N VAL A 179 -1.34 2.99 1.67
CA VAL A 179 -0.81 4.23 2.28
C VAL A 179 -1.66 4.61 3.49
N LEU A 180 -2.98 4.59 3.33
CA LEU A 180 -3.91 4.97 4.39
C LEU A 180 -3.95 3.95 5.53
N GLU A 181 -3.90 2.66 5.22
CA GLU A 181 -3.77 1.59 6.21
C GLU A 181 -2.45 1.71 7.00
N ALA A 182 -1.34 2.00 6.33
CA ALA A 182 -0.06 2.23 6.98
C ALA A 182 -0.09 3.49 7.87
N ALA A 183 -0.77 4.55 7.44
CA ALA A 183 -0.95 5.75 8.25
C ALA A 183 -1.83 5.47 9.48
N ALA A 184 -2.93 4.72 9.32
CA ALA A 184 -3.80 4.32 10.42
C ALA A 184 -3.06 3.46 11.46
N ALA A 185 -2.34 2.43 11.01
CA ALA A 185 -1.58 1.52 11.87
C ALA A 185 -0.48 2.23 12.69
N ARG A 186 0.06 3.34 12.18
CA ARG A 186 1.16 4.07 12.81
C ARG A 186 0.71 5.35 13.54
N GLY A 187 -0.60 5.52 13.77
CA GLY A 187 -1.18 6.63 14.52
C GLY A 187 -1.19 7.97 13.78
N GLY A 188 -1.02 7.97 12.45
CA GLY A 188 -1.12 9.18 11.63
C GLY A 188 -2.54 9.56 11.24
N LEU A 189 -3.46 8.59 11.22
CA LEU A 189 -4.84 8.77 10.79
C LEU A 189 -5.76 8.81 12.02
N GLY A 190 -6.05 9.99 12.54
CA GLY A 190 -6.98 10.18 13.66
C GLY A 190 -8.30 10.81 13.20
N ALA A 191 -9.13 11.22 14.18
CA ALA A 191 -10.40 11.91 13.97
C ALA A 191 -10.28 13.22 13.14
N LYS A 192 -9.06 13.73 12.97
CA LYS A 192 -8.76 14.90 12.16
C LYS A 192 -9.05 14.70 10.66
N TYR A 193 -9.08 13.45 10.17
CA TYR A 193 -9.25 13.12 8.76
C TYR A 193 -10.49 12.22 8.56
N PRO A 194 -11.71 12.77 8.71
CA PRO A 194 -12.93 11.99 8.72
C PRO A 194 -13.23 11.31 7.38
N LYS A 195 -12.85 11.93 6.26
CA LYS A 195 -13.07 11.37 4.92
C LYS A 195 -12.16 10.16 4.66
N LEU A 196 -10.91 10.21 5.13
CA LEU A 196 -10.01 9.07 5.05
C LEU A 196 -10.49 7.91 5.95
N GLY A 197 -11.01 8.21 7.14
CA GLY A 197 -11.62 7.20 7.99
C GLY A 197 -12.83 6.53 7.34
N ALA A 198 -13.72 7.30 6.74
CA ALA A 198 -14.89 6.79 6.02
C ALA A 198 -14.48 5.97 4.77
N PHE A 199 -13.45 6.40 4.05
CA PHE A 199 -12.89 5.64 2.93
C PHE A 199 -12.38 4.26 3.38
N LEU A 200 -11.58 4.19 4.45
CA LEU A 200 -11.11 2.91 4.98
C LEU A 200 -12.26 1.99 5.40
N GLN A 201 -13.27 2.51 6.10
CA GLN A 201 -14.45 1.73 6.45
C GLN A 201 -15.16 1.18 5.20
N ARG A 202 -15.32 2.02 4.16
CA ARG A 202 -15.98 1.64 2.92
C ARG A 202 -15.22 0.55 2.16
N ILE A 203 -13.90 0.65 2.02
CA ILE A 203 -13.12 -0.37 1.33
C ILE A 203 -13.04 -1.66 2.13
N HIS A 204 -12.90 -1.58 3.46
CA HIS A 204 -12.85 -2.77 4.31
C HIS A 204 -14.19 -3.54 4.34
N ALA A 205 -15.32 -2.86 4.14
CA ALA A 205 -16.63 -3.50 4.04
C ALA A 205 -16.88 -4.22 2.70
N ARG A 206 -16.00 -4.06 1.69
CA ARG A 206 -16.17 -4.72 0.39
C ARG A 206 -15.99 -6.23 0.50
N PRO A 207 -16.92 -7.04 -0.05
CA PRO A 207 -16.80 -8.50 0.03
C PRO A 207 -15.49 -9.03 -0.58
N ALA A 208 -15.02 -8.43 -1.68
CA ALA A 208 -13.76 -8.80 -2.32
C ALA A 208 -12.53 -8.51 -1.42
N TYR A 209 -12.55 -7.40 -0.66
CA TYR A 209 -11.51 -7.09 0.31
C TYR A 209 -11.45 -8.14 1.43
N GLN A 210 -12.61 -8.55 1.96
CA GLN A 210 -12.71 -9.56 3.01
C GLN A 210 -12.22 -10.93 2.52
N ARG A 211 -12.62 -11.38 1.31
CA ARG A 211 -12.10 -12.62 0.73
C ARG A 211 -10.58 -12.58 0.53
N ALA A 212 -10.05 -11.43 0.11
CA ALA A 212 -8.60 -11.26 -0.03
C ALA A 212 -7.85 -11.38 1.31
N LEU A 213 -8.44 -10.91 2.42
CA LEU A 213 -7.89 -11.09 3.77
C LEU A 213 -7.91 -12.57 4.20
N GLU A 214 -9.01 -13.27 3.97
CA GLU A 214 -9.15 -14.68 4.30
C GLU A 214 -8.10 -15.53 3.57
N ARG A 215 -7.91 -15.28 2.27
CA ARG A 215 -6.93 -15.99 1.43
C ARG A 215 -5.48 -15.60 1.70
N GLY A 216 -5.22 -14.31 1.90
CA GLY A 216 -3.88 -13.78 2.19
C GLY A 216 -3.36 -14.17 3.56
N GLY A 217 -4.25 -14.25 4.54
CA GLY A 217 -3.93 -14.56 5.93
C GLY A 217 -3.69 -13.30 6.76
N LYS A 218 -2.97 -13.45 7.88
CA LYS A 218 -2.78 -12.39 8.86
C LYS A 218 -2.19 -11.11 8.25
N TYR A 219 -2.91 -10.00 8.41
CA TYR A 219 -2.52 -8.68 7.92
C TYR A 219 -2.54 -7.65 9.06
N GLU A 220 -1.36 -7.28 9.55
CA GLU A 220 -1.22 -6.52 10.80
C GLU A 220 -1.41 -5.01 10.65
N LEU A 221 -1.52 -4.51 9.42
CA LEU A 221 -1.83 -3.09 9.17
C LEU A 221 -3.30 -2.73 9.47
N MET A 222 -4.13 -3.72 9.82
CA MET A 222 -5.54 -3.54 10.18
C MET A 222 -5.82 -3.62 11.69
N LYS A 223 -4.80 -3.57 12.53
CA LYS A 223 -4.98 -3.58 13.98
C LYS A 223 -5.23 -2.20 14.53
#